data_5036fd22fe1db8f2dddc61932f386167
#
_entry.id   5036fd22fe1db8f2dddc61932f386167
#
_cell.length_a   1.000
_cell.length_b   1.000
_cell.length_c   1.000
_cell.angle_alpha   90.00
_cell.angle_beta   90.00
_cell.angle_gamma   90.00
#
_symmetry.space_group_name_H-M   'P 1'
#
loop_
_entity.id
_entity.type
_entity.pdbx_description
1 polymer ?
#
loop_
_entity_poly.entity_id
_entity_poly.type
_entity_poly.pdbx_seq_one_letter_code
_entity_poly.pdbx_strand_id
1 'polypeptide(L)'
;MSFLTGLAKFFELLNSNSGGLTFLITVVYVIATIAICKANIQSANASKKQLEEMQKQYAAENRPHIEVEFLFERRSFYGLRFINHGKSTAQNVEIQLSDAFIDSLGSTNFAELLKKQKGKKCVIGVDQHYDLFFANDTYIQLPNKVPATGTIHYEDNGVKYQSEFDIDTEHYATIFSLESDEEKFLKEMKNQTAELKRMKESIRAIAQNTKQFNTTEESE
;
A
#
# COMPACT_ATOMS: atom_id res chain seq x y z
N MET A 1 -80.31 -7.06 24.33
CA MET A 1 -81.13 -6.83 23.09
C MET A 1 -80.78 -5.58 22.28
N SER A 2 -80.16 -4.56 22.83
CA SER A 2 -79.83 -3.29 22.16
C SER A 2 -78.71 -3.33 21.12
N PHE A 3 -77.73 -4.17 21.24
CA PHE A 3 -76.58 -4.26 20.32
C PHE A 3 -76.93 -4.92 18.98
N LEU A 4 -77.68 -5.99 19.01
CA LEU A 4 -78.15 -6.70 17.81
C LEU A 4 -79.10 -5.83 16.92
N THR A 5 -79.98 -5.05 17.55
CA THR A 5 -80.87 -4.10 16.84
C THR A 5 -80.11 -2.92 16.25
N GLY A 6 -78.96 -2.49 16.90
CA GLY A 6 -78.07 -1.47 16.33
C GLY A 6 -77.32 -1.97 15.10
N LEU A 7 -76.85 -3.18 15.13
CA LEU A 7 -76.11 -3.84 14.03
C LEU A 7 -77.08 -4.08 12.81
N ALA A 8 -78.29 -4.56 13.08
CA ALA A 8 -79.27 -4.74 12.01
C ALA A 8 -79.66 -3.42 11.30
N LYS A 9 -79.86 -2.33 12.03
CA LYS A 9 -80.11 -0.99 11.46
C LYS A 9 -78.87 -0.47 10.68
N PHE A 10 -77.72 -0.76 11.14
CA PHE A 10 -76.45 -0.38 10.41
C PHE A 10 -76.37 -1.13 9.06
N PHE A 11 -76.65 -2.44 9.05
CA PHE A 11 -76.67 -3.24 7.83
C PHE A 11 -77.83 -2.84 6.89
N GLU A 12 -79.00 -2.43 7.38
CA GLU A 12 -80.08 -1.91 6.59
C GLU A 12 -79.72 -0.55 5.93
N LEU A 13 -79.05 0.34 6.68
CA LEU A 13 -78.60 1.64 6.16
C LEU A 13 -77.47 1.42 5.12
N LEU A 14 -76.55 0.45 5.30
CA LEU A 14 -75.62 0.07 4.33
C LEU A 14 -76.21 -0.49 3.05
N ASN A 15 -77.22 -1.30 3.16
CA ASN A 15 -77.88 -1.94 2.02
C ASN A 15 -78.74 -0.94 1.21
N SER A 16 -79.42 0.02 1.85
CA SER A 16 -80.24 1.06 1.20
C SER A 16 -79.43 2.12 0.46
N ASN A 17 -78.10 2.30 0.85
CA ASN A 17 -77.16 3.23 0.26
C ASN A 17 -75.94 2.54 -0.37
N SER A 18 -76.10 1.31 -0.81
CA SER A 18 -74.94 0.47 -1.30
C SER A 18 -74.12 1.12 -2.41
N GLY A 19 -74.78 1.84 -3.33
CA GLY A 19 -74.15 2.57 -4.42
C GLY A 19 -73.21 3.72 -3.93
N GLY A 20 -73.75 4.51 -2.95
CA GLY A 20 -72.98 5.62 -2.35
C GLY A 20 -71.77 5.12 -1.51
N LEU A 21 -71.99 4.02 -0.76
CA LEU A 21 -70.93 3.42 0.03
C LEU A 21 -69.82 2.82 -0.85
N THR A 22 -70.17 2.11 -1.93
CA THR A 22 -69.23 1.56 -2.88
C THR A 22 -68.42 2.67 -3.57
N PHE A 23 -69.06 3.77 -3.93
CA PHE A 23 -68.39 4.93 -4.48
C PHE A 23 -67.32 5.51 -3.50
N LEU A 24 -67.70 5.73 -2.24
CA LEU A 24 -66.74 6.22 -1.20
C LEU A 24 -65.60 5.31 -0.99
N ILE A 25 -65.84 4.00 -0.89
CA ILE A 25 -64.74 3.00 -0.75
C ILE A 25 -63.80 3.06 -1.96
N THR A 26 -64.36 3.18 -3.17
CA THR A 26 -63.56 3.28 -4.40
C THR A 26 -62.70 4.53 -4.40
N VAL A 27 -63.24 5.69 -4.00
CA VAL A 27 -62.47 6.94 -3.90
C VAL A 27 -61.34 6.81 -2.89
N VAL A 28 -61.58 6.23 -1.70
CA VAL A 28 -60.54 5.99 -0.69
C VAL A 28 -59.47 5.04 -1.24
N TYR A 29 -59.88 3.97 -1.94
CA TYR A 29 -58.96 3.04 -2.56
C TYR A 29 -58.04 3.71 -3.61
N VAL A 30 -58.61 4.57 -4.47
CA VAL A 30 -57.84 5.32 -5.49
C VAL A 30 -56.84 6.26 -4.81
N ILE A 31 -57.24 6.99 -3.77
CA ILE A 31 -56.36 7.88 -3.03
C ILE A 31 -55.22 7.08 -2.38
N ALA A 32 -55.56 5.96 -1.72
CA ALA A 32 -54.56 5.07 -1.11
C ALA A 32 -53.57 4.51 -2.16
N THR A 33 -54.11 4.11 -3.32
CA THR A 33 -53.26 3.61 -4.43
C THR A 33 -52.29 4.67 -4.95
N ILE A 34 -52.76 5.92 -5.13
CA ILE A 34 -51.89 7.03 -5.53
C ILE A 34 -50.79 7.28 -4.47
N ALA A 35 -51.16 7.26 -3.19
CA ALA A 35 -50.19 7.44 -2.10
C ALA A 35 -49.14 6.33 -2.10
N ILE A 36 -49.54 5.07 -2.27
CA ILE A 36 -48.62 3.91 -2.38
C ILE A 36 -47.71 4.05 -3.61
N CYS A 37 -48.24 4.40 -4.77
CA CYS A 37 -47.46 4.65 -5.98
C CYS A 37 -46.39 5.74 -5.74
N LYS A 38 -46.77 6.84 -5.11
CA LYS A 38 -45.85 7.94 -4.80
C LYS A 38 -44.72 7.47 -3.81
N ALA A 39 -45.12 6.74 -2.77
CA ALA A 39 -44.18 6.17 -1.83
C ALA A 39 -43.19 5.18 -2.49
N ASN A 40 -43.70 4.32 -3.39
CA ASN A 40 -42.85 3.38 -4.14
C ASN A 40 -41.85 4.08 -5.07
N ILE A 41 -42.27 5.17 -5.74
CA ILE A 41 -41.36 5.98 -6.57
C ILE A 41 -40.26 6.61 -5.71
N GLN A 42 -40.65 7.17 -4.54
CA GLN A 42 -39.64 7.72 -3.62
C GLN A 42 -38.68 6.67 -3.12
N SER A 43 -39.15 5.49 -2.75
CA SER A 43 -38.33 4.35 -2.32
C SER A 43 -37.40 3.89 -3.43
N ALA A 44 -37.89 3.76 -4.67
CA ALA A 44 -37.07 3.39 -5.81
C ALA A 44 -35.93 4.40 -6.08
N ASN A 45 -36.26 5.71 -6.00
CA ASN A 45 -35.26 6.75 -6.16
C ASN A 45 -34.20 6.77 -5.03
N ALA A 46 -34.63 6.51 -3.78
CA ALA A 46 -33.72 6.37 -2.66
C ALA A 46 -32.81 5.17 -2.82
N SER A 47 -33.37 4.02 -3.22
CA SER A 47 -32.56 2.79 -3.50
C SER A 47 -31.55 3.00 -4.63
N LYS A 48 -31.92 3.72 -5.68
CA LYS A 48 -31.04 4.07 -6.78
C LYS A 48 -29.86 4.92 -6.29
N LYS A 49 -30.12 5.95 -5.47
CA LYS A 49 -29.04 6.77 -4.87
C LYS A 49 -28.11 5.94 -3.97
N GLN A 50 -28.68 5.07 -3.13
CA GLN A 50 -27.87 4.17 -2.29
C GLN A 50 -26.98 3.27 -3.14
N LEU A 51 -27.50 2.71 -4.23
CA LEU A 51 -26.69 1.88 -5.14
C LEU A 51 -25.55 2.68 -5.77
N GLU A 52 -25.79 3.90 -6.21
CA GLU A 52 -24.78 4.78 -6.77
C GLU A 52 -23.68 5.13 -5.73
N GLU A 53 -24.10 5.40 -4.49
CA GLU A 53 -23.17 5.66 -3.37
C GLU A 53 -22.35 4.42 -3.02
N MET A 54 -22.98 3.25 -2.93
CA MET A 54 -22.27 1.98 -2.70
C MET A 54 -21.28 1.66 -3.82
N GLN A 55 -21.63 1.91 -5.08
CA GLN A 55 -20.70 1.73 -6.20
C GLN A 55 -19.50 2.66 -6.11
N LYS A 56 -19.70 3.93 -5.73
CA LYS A 56 -18.60 4.87 -5.51
C LYS A 56 -17.71 4.46 -4.35
N GLN A 57 -18.29 4.03 -3.23
CA GLN A 57 -17.54 3.52 -2.08
C GLN A 57 -16.74 2.27 -2.45
N TYR A 58 -17.37 1.32 -3.14
CA TYR A 58 -16.70 0.12 -3.59
C TYR A 58 -15.52 0.43 -4.52
N ALA A 59 -15.70 1.35 -5.47
CA ALA A 59 -14.61 1.78 -6.35
C ALA A 59 -13.50 2.49 -5.58
N ALA A 60 -13.82 3.31 -4.58
CA ALA A 60 -12.85 4.00 -3.75
C ALA A 60 -12.05 3.04 -2.84
N GLU A 61 -12.70 2.02 -2.29
CA GLU A 61 -12.07 1.03 -1.42
C GLU A 61 -11.23 -0.01 -2.17
N ASN A 62 -11.58 -0.29 -3.44
CA ASN A 62 -10.90 -1.32 -4.23
C ASN A 62 -9.89 -0.74 -5.23
N ARG A 63 -9.55 0.53 -5.12
CA ARG A 63 -8.52 1.15 -5.96
C ARG A 63 -7.10 0.71 -5.56
N PRO A 64 -6.13 0.83 -6.45
CA PRO A 64 -4.72 0.74 -6.09
C PRO A 64 -4.34 1.92 -5.18
N HIS A 65 -3.42 1.67 -4.26
CA HIS A 65 -2.89 2.69 -3.36
C HIS A 65 -1.38 2.49 -3.22
N ILE A 66 -0.61 3.37 -3.85
CA ILE A 66 0.85 3.27 -3.83
C ILE A 66 1.38 4.16 -2.71
N GLU A 67 2.05 3.54 -1.75
CA GLU A 67 2.83 4.20 -0.71
C GLU A 67 4.31 4.15 -1.06
N VAL A 68 5.06 5.13 -0.55
CA VAL A 68 6.50 5.24 -0.78
C VAL A 68 7.21 5.13 0.54
N GLU A 69 8.17 4.22 0.60
CA GLU A 69 9.02 4.01 1.76
C GLU A 69 10.49 4.25 1.41
N PHE A 70 11.26 4.69 2.40
CA PHE A 70 12.71 4.73 2.26
C PHE A 70 13.28 3.32 2.35
N LEU A 71 14.08 2.93 1.37
CA LEU A 71 14.68 1.62 1.28
C LEU A 71 16.19 1.69 1.57
N PHE A 72 16.62 0.85 2.49
CA PHE A 72 18.03 0.59 2.75
C PHE A 72 18.30 -0.91 2.66
N GLU A 73 19.11 -1.32 1.70
CA GLU A 73 19.50 -2.72 1.58
C GLU A 73 20.90 -2.98 2.15
N ARG A 74 21.09 -4.20 2.66
CA ARG A 74 22.30 -4.68 3.36
C ARG A 74 23.62 -4.51 2.61
N ARG A 75 23.58 -4.13 1.33
CA ARG A 75 24.75 -3.83 0.50
C ARG A 75 25.00 -2.35 0.35
N SER A 76 24.47 -1.57 1.30
CA SER A 76 24.66 -0.13 1.35
C SER A 76 24.07 0.63 0.16
N PHE A 77 22.95 0.14 -0.38
CA PHE A 77 22.18 0.86 -1.38
C PHE A 77 21.00 1.55 -0.73
N TYR A 78 20.85 2.82 -1.08
CA TYR A 78 19.72 3.65 -0.68
C TYR A 78 18.75 3.78 -1.84
N GLY A 79 17.46 3.65 -1.54
CA GLY A 79 16.41 3.67 -2.56
C GLY A 79 15.08 4.16 -2.00
N LEU A 80 14.10 4.16 -2.90
CA LEU A 80 12.69 4.32 -2.59
C LEU A 80 11.97 3.04 -3.00
N ARG A 81 11.13 2.55 -2.12
CA ARG A 81 10.26 1.40 -2.37
C ARG A 81 8.84 1.90 -2.56
N PHE A 82 8.25 1.56 -3.66
CA PHE A 82 6.87 1.89 -4.04
C PHE A 82 6.03 0.64 -3.86
N ILE A 83 5.15 0.61 -2.85
CA ILE A 83 4.35 -0.57 -2.49
C ILE A 83 2.89 -0.28 -2.80
N ASN A 84 2.21 -1.22 -3.45
CA ASN A 84 0.78 -1.13 -3.66
C ASN A 84 0.01 -1.83 -2.54
N HIS A 85 -0.45 -1.07 -1.56
CA HIS A 85 -1.32 -1.54 -0.46
C HIS A 85 -2.81 -1.53 -0.83
N GLY A 86 -3.14 -1.19 -2.07
CA GLY A 86 -4.51 -1.21 -2.56
C GLY A 86 -5.03 -2.62 -2.82
N LYS A 87 -6.30 -2.71 -3.21
CA LYS A 87 -6.97 -3.99 -3.49
C LYS A 87 -6.99 -4.34 -4.98
N SER A 88 -6.44 -3.49 -5.83
CA SER A 88 -6.31 -3.73 -7.28
C SER A 88 -4.89 -3.41 -7.77
N THR A 89 -4.55 -3.91 -8.93
CA THR A 89 -3.25 -3.71 -9.56
C THR A 89 -3.12 -2.30 -10.12
N ALA A 90 -2.04 -1.60 -9.76
CA ALA A 90 -1.68 -0.33 -10.37
C ALA A 90 -1.03 -0.56 -11.73
N GLN A 91 -1.66 -0.09 -12.79
CA GLN A 91 -1.19 -0.19 -14.18
C GLN A 91 -0.55 1.13 -14.63
N ASN A 92 0.32 1.05 -15.61
CA ASN A 92 0.99 2.22 -16.20
C ASN A 92 1.62 3.15 -15.16
N VAL A 93 2.19 2.57 -14.09
CA VAL A 93 2.80 3.33 -12.99
C VAL A 93 4.02 4.06 -13.51
N GLU A 94 3.96 5.39 -13.51
CA GLU A 94 5.04 6.29 -13.88
C GLU A 94 5.48 7.08 -12.65
N ILE A 95 6.76 6.94 -12.28
CA ILE A 95 7.36 7.60 -11.14
C ILE A 95 8.18 8.79 -11.66
N GLN A 96 7.85 9.98 -11.20
CA GLN A 96 8.54 11.21 -11.55
C GLN A 96 9.18 11.82 -10.31
N LEU A 97 10.50 11.63 -10.17
CA LEU A 97 11.29 12.31 -9.15
C LEU A 97 11.54 13.76 -9.52
N SER A 98 11.63 14.64 -8.52
CA SER A 98 11.99 16.04 -8.73
C SER A 98 13.41 16.18 -9.29
N ASP A 99 13.58 17.10 -10.23
CA ASP A 99 14.90 17.38 -10.80
C ASP A 99 15.87 17.88 -9.70
N ALA A 100 15.37 18.63 -8.71
CA ALA A 100 16.17 19.10 -7.57
C ALA A 100 16.78 17.93 -6.77
N PHE A 101 16.01 16.86 -6.52
CA PHE A 101 16.52 15.67 -5.87
C PHE A 101 17.55 14.95 -6.73
N ILE A 102 17.27 14.74 -8.02
CA ILE A 102 18.17 14.05 -8.94
C ILE A 102 19.50 14.80 -9.08
N ASP A 103 19.45 16.13 -9.18
CA ASP A 103 20.65 16.95 -9.33
C ASP A 103 21.48 17.01 -8.03
N SER A 104 20.84 16.87 -6.87
CA SER A 104 21.54 16.77 -5.57
C SER A 104 22.43 15.54 -5.44
N LEU A 105 22.15 14.47 -6.21
CA LEU A 105 22.95 13.25 -6.23
C LEU A 105 24.29 13.43 -6.99
N GLY A 106 24.50 14.57 -7.60
CA GLY A 106 25.71 14.89 -8.36
C GLY A 106 25.85 14.09 -9.66
N SER A 107 27.09 14.05 -10.19
CA SER A 107 27.41 13.29 -11.41
C SER A 107 27.65 11.82 -11.09
N THR A 108 26.66 11.14 -10.57
CA THR A 108 26.72 9.71 -10.24
C THR A 108 26.03 8.87 -11.31
N ASN A 109 26.43 7.60 -11.45
CA ASN A 109 25.75 6.65 -12.32
C ASN A 109 24.25 6.52 -11.95
N PHE A 110 23.91 6.71 -10.67
CA PHE A 110 22.52 6.69 -10.20
C PHE A 110 21.72 7.85 -10.78
N ALA A 111 22.24 9.09 -10.73
CA ALA A 111 21.57 10.25 -11.30
C ALA A 111 21.28 10.06 -12.81
N GLU A 112 22.23 9.51 -13.56
CA GLU A 112 22.03 9.20 -14.97
C GLU A 112 20.96 8.12 -15.20
N LEU A 113 20.93 7.07 -14.37
CA LEU A 113 19.93 6.02 -14.45
C LEU A 113 18.53 6.55 -14.13
N LEU A 114 18.41 7.41 -13.11
CA LEU A 114 17.15 8.05 -12.75
C LEU A 114 16.63 8.95 -13.87
N LYS A 115 17.51 9.74 -14.51
CA LYS A 115 17.14 10.56 -15.70
C LYS A 115 16.66 9.68 -16.86
N LYS A 116 17.28 8.51 -17.08
CA LYS A 116 16.84 7.53 -18.11
C LYS A 116 15.54 6.82 -17.75
N GLN A 117 15.17 6.77 -16.47
CA GLN A 117 13.94 6.16 -16.00
C GLN A 117 12.70 7.06 -16.18
N LYS A 118 12.90 8.38 -16.35
CA LYS A 118 11.81 9.36 -16.57
C LYS A 118 10.93 8.94 -17.75
N GLY A 119 9.62 8.90 -17.54
CA GLY A 119 8.62 8.48 -18.53
C GLY A 119 8.48 6.97 -18.75
N LYS A 120 9.25 6.12 -18.09
CA LYS A 120 9.05 4.67 -18.15
C LYS A 120 7.91 4.26 -17.23
N LYS A 121 7.17 3.25 -17.70
CA LYS A 121 5.99 2.73 -16.99
C LYS A 121 6.23 1.29 -16.55
N CYS A 122 5.71 0.97 -15.37
CA CYS A 122 5.69 -0.39 -14.84
C CYS A 122 4.29 -0.77 -14.35
N VAL A 123 4.16 -1.98 -13.82
CA VAL A 123 2.94 -2.49 -13.17
C VAL A 123 3.31 -2.92 -11.76
N ILE A 124 2.49 -2.52 -10.77
CA ILE A 124 2.67 -2.94 -9.38
C ILE A 124 1.39 -3.65 -8.95
N GLY A 125 1.47 -4.98 -8.79
CA GLY A 125 0.37 -5.81 -8.31
C GLY A 125 0.03 -5.51 -6.85
N VAL A 126 -1.07 -6.10 -6.37
CA VAL A 126 -1.47 -6.01 -4.95
C VAL A 126 -0.37 -6.62 -4.08
N ASP A 127 0.02 -5.90 -3.02
CA ASP A 127 1.10 -6.26 -2.09
C ASP A 127 2.47 -6.47 -2.76
N GLN A 128 2.61 -6.02 -4.01
CA GLN A 128 3.89 -6.00 -4.71
C GLN A 128 4.55 -4.63 -4.61
N HIS A 129 5.87 -4.61 -4.83
CA HIS A 129 6.66 -3.38 -4.77
C HIS A 129 7.57 -3.24 -5.99
N TYR A 130 7.97 -1.99 -6.23
CA TYR A 130 8.99 -1.59 -7.18
C TYR A 130 10.06 -0.79 -6.44
N ASP A 131 11.32 -1.22 -6.51
CA ASP A 131 12.44 -0.60 -5.83
C ASP A 131 13.26 0.26 -6.80
N LEU A 132 13.50 1.51 -6.42
CA LEU A 132 14.27 2.47 -7.18
C LEU A 132 15.48 2.92 -6.37
N PHE A 133 16.66 2.39 -6.68
CA PHE A 133 17.89 2.76 -6.00
C PHE A 133 18.45 4.07 -6.56
N PHE A 134 18.89 4.95 -5.65
CA PHE A 134 19.41 6.27 -6.03
C PHE A 134 20.82 6.55 -5.50
N ALA A 135 21.34 5.77 -4.55
CA ALA A 135 22.64 6.01 -3.95
C ALA A 135 23.25 4.75 -3.32
N ASN A 136 24.50 4.88 -2.90
CA ASN A 136 25.26 3.88 -2.14
C ASN A 136 25.82 4.49 -0.84
N ASP A 137 26.72 3.79 -0.14
CA ASP A 137 27.34 4.20 1.15
C ASP A 137 27.81 5.64 1.20
N THR A 138 28.27 6.19 0.09
CA THR A 138 28.77 7.57 0.03
C THR A 138 27.66 8.60 0.26
N TYR A 139 26.39 8.21 0.12
CA TYR A 139 25.26 9.10 0.32
C TYR A 139 25.15 9.63 1.76
N ILE A 140 25.50 8.82 2.76
CA ILE A 140 25.51 9.23 4.18
C ILE A 140 26.42 10.43 4.39
N GLN A 141 27.54 10.47 3.66
CA GLN A 141 28.59 11.48 3.80
C GLN A 141 28.27 12.80 3.10
N LEU A 142 27.18 12.86 2.31
CA LEU A 142 26.79 14.09 1.67
C LEU A 142 26.34 15.14 2.70
N PRO A 143 26.88 16.36 2.66
CA PRO A 143 26.65 17.38 3.71
C PRO A 143 25.22 17.93 3.70
N ASN A 144 24.55 17.94 2.56
CA ASN A 144 23.19 18.46 2.41
C ASN A 144 22.37 17.45 1.61
N LYS A 145 21.48 16.73 2.28
CA LYS A 145 20.54 15.83 1.62
C LYS A 145 19.26 16.57 1.28
N VAL A 146 18.90 16.54 0.01
CA VAL A 146 17.63 17.09 -0.46
C VAL A 146 16.56 16.01 -0.28
N PRO A 147 15.37 16.34 0.27
CA PRO A 147 14.27 15.38 0.35
C PRO A 147 13.94 14.75 -1.00
N ALA A 148 13.67 13.47 -1.00
CA ALA A 148 13.24 12.76 -2.20
C ALA A 148 11.76 13.05 -2.44
N THR A 149 11.49 14.04 -3.28
CA THR A 149 10.14 14.45 -3.65
C THR A 149 9.79 14.01 -5.06
N GLY A 150 8.50 13.79 -5.30
CA GLY A 150 8.05 13.42 -6.63
C GLY A 150 6.57 13.14 -6.71
N THR A 151 6.16 12.66 -7.88
CA THR A 151 4.77 12.33 -8.20
C THR A 151 4.71 10.94 -8.82
N ILE A 152 3.68 10.19 -8.46
CA ILE A 152 3.37 8.89 -9.02
C ILE A 152 2.07 9.01 -9.79
N HIS A 153 2.09 8.65 -11.07
CA HIS A 153 0.90 8.52 -11.90
C HIS A 153 0.64 7.04 -12.15
N TYR A 154 -0.58 6.60 -11.97
CA TYR A 154 -0.98 5.22 -12.26
C TYR A 154 -2.44 5.16 -12.65
N GLU A 155 -2.88 4.02 -13.16
CA GLU A 155 -4.27 3.82 -13.55
C GLU A 155 -4.78 2.44 -13.15
N ASP A 156 -6.10 2.36 -12.97
CA ASP A 156 -6.83 1.11 -12.80
C ASP A 156 -8.17 1.20 -13.56
N ASN A 157 -8.46 0.20 -14.39
CA ASN A 157 -9.69 0.13 -15.18
C ASN A 157 -10.04 1.43 -15.94
N GLY A 158 -9.00 2.13 -16.46
CA GLY A 158 -9.16 3.38 -17.20
C GLY A 158 -9.33 4.64 -16.32
N VAL A 159 -9.36 4.49 -15.01
CA VAL A 159 -9.35 5.61 -14.05
C VAL A 159 -7.92 5.96 -13.72
N LYS A 160 -7.57 7.23 -13.84
CA LYS A 160 -6.22 7.73 -13.54
C LYS A 160 -6.14 8.26 -12.13
N TYR A 161 -5.03 7.93 -11.46
CA TYR A 161 -4.71 8.36 -10.11
C TYR A 161 -3.36 9.06 -10.11
N GLN A 162 -3.21 9.96 -9.15
CA GLN A 162 -1.96 10.67 -8.88
C GLN A 162 -1.77 10.77 -7.38
N SER A 163 -0.55 10.52 -6.92
CA SER A 163 -0.12 10.76 -5.54
C SER A 163 1.23 11.47 -5.53
N GLU A 164 1.43 12.34 -4.56
CA GLU A 164 2.70 13.01 -4.32
C GLU A 164 3.38 12.36 -3.12
N PHE A 165 4.70 12.39 -3.10
CA PHE A 165 5.50 11.91 -1.98
C PHE A 165 6.62 12.89 -1.67
N ASP A 166 6.98 12.94 -0.39
CA ASP A 166 8.07 13.72 0.17
C ASP A 166 8.74 12.91 1.27
N ILE A 167 9.94 12.39 0.99
CA ILE A 167 10.71 11.55 1.91
C ILE A 167 11.94 12.32 2.37
N ASP A 168 11.98 12.65 3.66
CA ASP A 168 13.14 13.25 4.30
C ASP A 168 14.27 12.21 4.43
N THR A 169 15.13 12.18 3.40
CA THR A 169 16.25 11.24 3.31
C THR A 169 17.32 11.47 4.38
N GLU A 170 17.42 12.68 4.94
CA GLU A 170 18.37 12.99 6.01
C GLU A 170 17.97 12.31 7.33
N HIS A 171 16.68 12.38 7.67
CA HIS A 171 16.13 11.74 8.86
C HIS A 171 16.37 10.21 8.83
N TYR A 172 16.05 9.56 7.73
CA TYR A 172 16.26 8.11 7.59
C TYR A 172 17.73 7.73 7.56
N ALA A 173 18.59 8.49 6.88
CA ALA A 173 20.02 8.24 6.85
C ALA A 173 20.65 8.31 8.26
N THR A 174 20.17 9.19 9.12
CA THR A 174 20.62 9.30 10.52
C THR A 174 20.22 8.07 11.33
N ILE A 175 19.02 7.53 11.13
CA ILE A 175 18.56 6.32 11.83
C ILE A 175 19.36 5.10 11.40
N PHE A 176 19.65 4.95 10.11
CA PHE A 176 20.37 3.81 9.56
C PHE A 176 21.90 3.88 9.74
N SER A 177 22.45 5.00 10.23
CA SER A 177 23.87 5.11 10.59
C SER A 177 24.23 4.30 11.84
N LEU A 178 23.25 3.81 12.58
CA LEU A 178 23.46 2.91 13.70
C LEU A 178 23.71 1.50 13.13
N GLU A 179 24.93 0.97 13.33
CA GLU A 179 25.26 -0.44 13.00
C GLU A 179 24.18 -1.36 13.59
N SER A 180 23.53 -2.15 12.74
CA SER A 180 22.56 -3.14 13.21
C SER A 180 23.30 -4.22 14.02
N ASP A 181 22.63 -4.84 14.99
CA ASP A 181 23.22 -5.92 15.78
C ASP A 181 23.65 -7.10 14.90
N GLU A 182 23.00 -7.31 13.75
CA GLU A 182 23.41 -8.29 12.74
C GLU A 182 24.73 -7.91 12.05
N GLU A 183 24.98 -6.63 11.77
CA GLU A 183 26.22 -6.16 11.17
C GLU A 183 27.38 -6.29 12.16
N LYS A 184 27.16 -5.94 13.43
CA LYS A 184 28.12 -6.20 14.51
C LYS A 184 28.44 -7.67 14.62
N PHE A 185 27.43 -8.54 14.60
CA PHE A 185 27.59 -9.99 14.65
C PHE A 185 28.38 -10.53 13.45
N LEU A 186 28.07 -10.08 12.23
CA LEU A 186 28.82 -10.48 11.02
C LEU A 186 30.28 -10.00 11.05
N LYS A 187 30.54 -8.80 11.58
CA LYS A 187 31.86 -8.25 11.74
C LYS A 187 32.67 -9.07 12.76
N GLU A 188 32.02 -9.42 13.87
CA GLU A 188 32.62 -10.28 14.91
C GLU A 188 32.93 -11.68 14.38
N MET A 189 32.01 -12.31 13.63
CA MET A 189 32.26 -13.60 12.99
C MET A 189 33.43 -13.57 11.98
N LYS A 190 33.55 -12.50 11.20
CA LYS A 190 34.69 -12.32 10.29
C LYS A 190 35.98 -12.19 11.04
N ASN A 191 36.03 -11.47 12.15
CA ASN A 191 37.18 -11.31 13.01
C ASN A 191 37.60 -12.66 13.62
N GLN A 192 36.63 -13.41 14.18
CA GLN A 192 36.87 -14.73 14.73
C GLN A 192 37.43 -15.72 13.68
N THR A 193 36.86 -15.68 12.47
CA THR A 193 37.35 -16.51 11.35
C THR A 193 38.79 -16.17 10.98
N ALA A 194 39.14 -14.88 10.99
CA ALA A 194 40.53 -14.45 10.72
C ALA A 194 41.49 -14.91 11.83
N GLU A 195 41.09 -14.83 13.09
CA GLU A 195 41.88 -15.32 14.23
C GLU A 195 42.07 -16.84 14.19
N LEU A 196 41.01 -17.60 13.91
CA LEU A 196 41.11 -19.06 13.74
C LEU A 196 42.09 -19.43 12.61
N LYS A 197 42.10 -18.67 11.52
CA LYS A 197 43.04 -18.88 10.44
C LYS A 197 44.50 -18.64 10.88
N ARG A 198 44.76 -17.56 11.64
CA ARG A 198 46.08 -17.26 12.23
C ARG A 198 46.51 -18.33 13.21
N MET A 199 45.60 -18.79 14.09
CA MET A 199 45.90 -19.90 15.02
C MET A 199 46.28 -21.18 14.28
N LYS A 200 45.53 -21.53 13.21
CA LYS A 200 45.82 -22.69 12.37
C LYS A 200 47.21 -22.60 11.72
N GLU A 201 47.64 -21.44 11.27
CA GLU A 201 48.95 -21.20 10.69
C GLU A 201 50.04 -21.32 11.75
N SER A 202 49.83 -20.78 12.95
CA SER A 202 50.76 -20.91 14.08
C SER A 202 50.95 -22.38 14.53
N ILE A 203 49.83 -23.12 14.63
CA ILE A 203 49.90 -24.56 14.98
C ILE A 203 50.66 -25.35 13.91
N ARG A 204 50.47 -25.04 12.64
CA ARG A 204 51.24 -25.67 11.56
C ARG A 204 52.74 -25.38 11.66
N ALA A 205 53.11 -24.14 11.97
CA ALA A 205 54.50 -23.75 12.16
C ALA A 205 55.13 -24.49 13.34
N ILE A 206 54.42 -24.59 14.46
CA ILE A 206 54.89 -25.37 15.63
C ILE A 206 55.08 -26.84 15.27
N ALA A 207 54.09 -27.46 14.60
CA ALA A 207 54.16 -28.85 14.17
C ALA A 207 55.32 -29.14 13.20
N GLN A 208 55.66 -28.19 12.34
CA GLN A 208 56.83 -28.29 11.45
C GLN A 208 58.14 -28.20 12.23
N ASN A 209 58.23 -27.25 13.14
CA ASN A 209 59.43 -27.08 13.98
C ASN A 209 59.67 -28.31 14.87
N THR A 210 58.57 -28.88 15.46
CA THR A 210 58.75 -30.12 16.28
C THR A 210 59.20 -31.31 15.46
N LYS A 211 58.73 -31.43 14.19
CA LYS A 211 59.24 -32.48 13.29
C LYS A 211 60.69 -32.32 12.96
N GLN A 212 61.18 -31.09 12.77
CA GLN A 212 62.64 -30.83 12.55
C GLN A 212 63.50 -31.17 13.77
N PHE A 213 63.02 -30.87 14.98
CA PHE A 213 63.74 -31.24 16.21
C PHE A 213 63.90 -32.76 16.36
N ASN A 214 62.83 -33.52 16.15
CA ASN A 214 62.88 -34.98 16.29
C ASN A 214 63.73 -35.65 15.22
N THR A 215 63.87 -35.10 14.01
CA THR A 215 64.77 -35.62 12.98
C THR A 215 66.21 -35.32 13.23
N THR A 216 66.56 -34.35 14.07
CA THR A 216 67.94 -34.00 14.44
C THR A 216 68.43 -34.90 15.58
N GLU A 217 67.58 -35.35 16.49
CA GLU A 217 67.94 -36.28 17.59
C GLU A 217 68.10 -37.75 17.12
N GLU A 218 67.52 -38.16 16.00
CA GLU A 218 67.66 -39.50 15.45
C GLU A 218 68.98 -39.66 14.59
N SER A 219 69.71 -38.55 14.37
CA SER A 219 70.94 -38.54 13.53
C SER A 219 72.24 -38.38 14.32
N GLU A 220 72.25 -38.37 15.66
CA GLU A 220 73.38 -38.49 16.53
C GLU A 220 73.48 -39.91 17.12
#